data_d200e3054c91509680ef82dab1324796
#
_entry.id   d200e3054c91509680ef82dab1324796
#
_cell.length_a   1.000
_cell.length_b   1.000
_cell.length_c   1.000
_cell.angle_alpha   90.00
_cell.angle_beta   90.00
_cell.angle_gamma   90.00
#
_symmetry.space_group_name_H-M   'P 1'
#
loop_
_entity.id
_entity.type
_entity.pdbx_description
1 polymer ?
#
loop_
_entity_poly.entity_id
_entity_poly.type
_entity_poly.pdbx_seq_one_letter_code
_entity_poly.pdbx_strand_id
1 'polypeptide(L)'
;MELSIYGLIVFVTGLVALYVSHRCAIYAMAVFALFGSTLALGLGGVGILPAQLFLAFFAIRAFNLAGGKTLADAVSLDKPGFWLLCTCLWGVVGAILLPRLLLGSTLVYPVDRSSQEVLLRPLAPVSGNLSQSVYCVSDVIVYCATYAFLKYRGVYRTLASAIFVLAFLDVIAGCLDIVFHTAGIDAMSVIKTAQFADLTGEEMGGLVRISGTFSETSAYSGFTLPLFIFCLNLWLVGYRTKISGALSLATGILLLLSTSGTAYVGLAAYSGVLVFSRPGVISRAAIVRKQRLWVIGACAGLLVVLYVILFLPSVANAITDFFDTAVFSKAGSSSGVERMGWNAQGITNFLDTYGLGVGLGSIRTSSFLIVVLANLGVVGVVCYGMFLGTSLLTPIPTAYGFTERAVCYAARHGMIATLIVASASAGVFELGAPFYIFAAAAGALSPRMTRRAIARGRWVSQGGS
;
A
#
# COMPACT_ATOMS: atom_id res chain seq x y z
N MET A 1 8.31 18.02 -22.28
CA MET A 1 8.95 17.39 -21.11
C MET A 1 9.16 18.50 -20.09
N GLU A 2 8.44 18.43 -18.97
CA GLU A 2 8.46 19.46 -17.94
C GLU A 2 8.94 18.84 -16.62
N LEU A 3 10.12 19.23 -16.18
CA LEU A 3 10.69 18.83 -14.90
C LEU A 3 10.20 19.81 -13.83
N SER A 4 9.47 19.32 -12.84
CA SER A 4 9.05 20.14 -11.71
C SER A 4 10.19 20.36 -10.70
N ILE A 5 10.01 21.28 -9.75
CA ILE A 5 10.97 21.49 -8.64
C ILE A 5 11.10 20.18 -7.81
N TYR A 6 10.01 19.44 -7.65
CA TYR A 6 10.01 18.14 -6.96
C TYR A 6 10.83 17.10 -7.72
N GLY A 7 10.75 17.10 -9.07
CA GLY A 7 11.58 16.25 -9.91
C GLY A 7 13.06 16.56 -9.79
N LEU A 8 13.43 17.85 -9.68
CA LEU A 8 14.82 18.25 -9.42
C LEU A 8 15.29 17.74 -8.05
N ILE A 9 14.47 17.87 -7.00
CA ILE A 9 14.78 17.36 -5.66
C ILE A 9 14.99 15.84 -5.70
N VAL A 10 14.11 15.10 -6.40
CA VAL A 10 14.24 13.66 -6.59
C VAL A 10 15.55 13.31 -7.30
N PHE A 11 15.89 14.04 -8.36
CA PHE A 11 17.12 13.80 -9.13
C PHE A 11 18.37 14.02 -8.30
N VAL A 12 18.45 15.14 -7.58
CA VAL A 12 19.61 15.45 -6.69
C VAL A 12 19.71 14.41 -5.57
N THR A 13 18.58 14.08 -4.93
CA THR A 13 18.55 13.05 -3.88
C THR A 13 18.94 11.68 -4.45
N GLY A 14 18.54 11.37 -5.67
CA GLY A 14 18.89 10.15 -6.38
C GLY A 14 20.40 10.05 -6.61
N LEU A 15 21.04 11.11 -7.10
CA LEU A 15 22.49 11.17 -7.25
C LEU A 15 23.20 10.97 -5.90
N VAL A 16 22.76 11.67 -4.85
CA VAL A 16 23.30 11.50 -3.50
C VAL A 16 23.17 10.04 -3.03
N ALA A 17 22.01 9.42 -3.23
CA ALA A 17 21.76 8.03 -2.83
C ALA A 17 22.66 7.03 -3.56
N LEU A 18 23.06 7.30 -4.81
CA LEU A 18 24.00 6.45 -5.56
C LEU A 18 25.39 6.44 -4.94
N TYR A 19 25.87 7.58 -4.43
CA TYR A 19 27.24 7.72 -3.92
C TYR A 19 27.36 7.49 -2.41
N VAL A 20 26.40 7.95 -1.61
CA VAL A 20 26.53 7.96 -0.15
C VAL A 20 26.26 6.58 0.45
N SER A 21 25.04 6.07 0.37
CA SER A 21 24.69 4.82 1.08
C SER A 21 23.38 4.20 0.59
N HIS A 22 23.32 2.87 0.58
CA HIS A 22 22.08 2.13 0.37
C HIS A 22 21.00 2.45 1.43
N ARG A 23 21.41 2.87 2.65
CA ARG A 23 20.49 3.33 3.69
C ARG A 23 19.78 4.61 3.25
N CYS A 24 20.53 5.57 2.68
CA CYS A 24 19.94 6.79 2.13
C CYS A 24 18.90 6.46 1.05
N ALA A 25 19.19 5.53 0.15
CA ALA A 25 18.25 5.10 -0.88
C ALA A 25 16.95 4.53 -0.29
N ILE A 26 17.02 3.73 0.79
CA ILE A 26 15.85 3.15 1.46
C ILE A 26 14.99 4.25 2.12
N TYR A 27 15.63 5.22 2.80
CA TYR A 27 14.90 6.36 3.38
C TYR A 27 14.26 7.23 2.31
N ALA A 28 14.99 7.57 1.26
CA ALA A 28 14.49 8.40 0.17
C ALA A 28 13.30 7.74 -0.55
N MET A 29 13.38 6.43 -0.85
CA MET A 29 12.29 5.69 -1.46
C MET A 29 11.04 5.70 -0.59
N ALA A 30 11.19 5.51 0.73
CA ALA A 30 10.09 5.59 1.68
C ALA A 30 9.47 7.00 1.71
N VAL A 31 10.29 8.05 1.80
CA VAL A 31 9.81 9.44 1.85
C VAL A 31 9.11 9.85 0.55
N PHE A 32 9.68 9.52 -0.62
CA PHE A 32 9.05 9.86 -1.89
C PHE A 32 7.73 9.13 -2.14
N ALA A 33 7.50 7.98 -1.50
CA ALA A 33 6.21 7.28 -1.57
C ALA A 33 5.07 8.06 -0.90
N LEU A 34 5.36 9.02 0.00
CA LEU A 34 4.36 9.89 0.61
C LEU A 34 3.72 10.86 -0.40
N PHE A 35 4.43 11.24 -1.45
CA PHE A 35 4.00 12.25 -2.40
C PHE A 35 3.14 11.66 -3.53
N GLY A 36 1.98 11.07 -3.14
CA GLY A 36 1.09 10.35 -4.06
C GLY A 36 0.34 11.22 -5.06
N SER A 37 0.26 12.54 -4.83
CA SER A 37 -0.39 13.52 -5.74
C SER A 37 0.55 14.64 -6.17
N THR A 38 1.87 14.39 -6.16
CA THR A 38 2.88 15.38 -6.57
C THR A 38 3.45 15.00 -7.93
N LEU A 39 3.51 15.95 -8.86
CA LEU A 39 4.13 15.75 -10.16
C LEU A 39 5.64 15.97 -10.05
N ALA A 40 6.44 14.96 -10.36
CA ALA A 40 7.90 15.08 -10.48
C ALA A 40 8.33 15.41 -11.92
N LEU A 41 7.74 14.71 -12.90
CA LEU A 41 8.07 14.86 -14.31
C LEU A 41 6.83 14.69 -15.18
N GLY A 42 6.58 15.63 -16.07
CA GLY A 42 5.53 15.56 -17.11
C GLY A 42 6.10 15.09 -18.46
N LEU A 43 5.56 14.01 -19.00
CA LEU A 43 5.93 13.46 -20.32
C LEU A 43 4.66 13.30 -21.18
N GLY A 44 4.40 14.24 -22.10
CA GLY A 44 3.35 14.08 -23.10
C GLY A 44 1.96 13.74 -22.55
N GLY A 45 1.55 14.39 -21.44
CA GLY A 45 0.26 14.11 -20.77
C GLY A 45 0.33 13.00 -19.70
N VAL A 46 1.46 12.33 -19.49
CA VAL A 46 1.67 11.36 -18.42
C VAL A 46 2.48 12.01 -17.29
N GLY A 47 1.91 12.01 -16.08
CA GLY A 47 2.60 12.49 -14.87
C GLY A 47 3.38 11.35 -14.19
N ILE A 48 4.67 11.55 -13.97
CA ILE A 48 5.53 10.65 -13.19
C ILE A 48 5.65 11.19 -11.78
N LEU A 49 5.32 10.37 -10.78
CA LEU A 49 5.38 10.72 -9.36
C LEU A 49 6.82 10.61 -8.81
N PRO A 50 7.13 11.27 -7.67
CA PRO A 50 8.46 11.25 -7.07
C PRO A 50 9.03 9.85 -6.82
N ALA A 51 8.24 8.93 -6.27
CA ALA A 51 8.68 7.55 -6.01
C ALA A 51 9.03 6.80 -7.30
N GLN A 52 8.26 7.01 -8.37
CA GLN A 52 8.48 6.38 -9.67
C GLN A 52 9.76 6.92 -10.35
N LEU A 53 9.98 8.23 -10.28
CA LEU A 53 11.22 8.84 -10.80
C LEU A 53 12.44 8.36 -10.00
N PHE A 54 12.33 8.28 -8.66
CA PHE A 54 13.42 7.82 -7.80
C PHE A 54 13.74 6.34 -7.98
N LEU A 55 12.80 5.54 -8.48
CA LEU A 55 12.95 4.09 -8.66
C LEU A 55 14.18 3.74 -9.52
N ALA A 56 14.50 4.53 -10.53
CA ALA A 56 15.67 4.31 -11.37
C ALA A 56 16.97 4.35 -10.53
N PHE A 57 17.11 5.35 -9.68
CA PHE A 57 18.28 5.47 -8.77
C PHE A 57 18.30 4.35 -7.73
N PHE A 58 17.13 3.97 -7.21
CA PHE A 58 16.97 2.88 -6.25
C PHE A 58 17.42 1.53 -6.84
N ALA A 59 17.00 1.25 -8.08
CA ALA A 59 17.38 0.05 -8.82
C ALA A 59 18.88 0.00 -9.16
N ILE A 60 19.43 1.11 -9.68
CA ILE A 60 20.86 1.24 -9.97
C ILE A 60 21.69 1.03 -8.69
N ARG A 61 21.28 1.63 -7.57
CA ARG A 61 21.96 1.45 -6.29
C ARG A 61 21.91 0.01 -5.80
N ALA A 62 20.79 -0.66 -5.95
CA ALA A 62 20.64 -2.08 -5.61
C ALA A 62 21.54 -2.96 -6.49
N PHE A 63 21.58 -2.69 -7.79
CA PHE A 63 22.44 -3.40 -8.74
C PHE A 63 23.93 -3.21 -8.42
N ASN A 64 24.36 -1.97 -8.19
CA ASN A 64 25.77 -1.65 -7.87
C ASN A 64 26.23 -2.29 -6.55
N LEU A 65 25.31 -2.41 -5.57
CA LEU A 65 25.65 -2.99 -4.27
C LEU A 65 25.62 -4.52 -4.29
N ALA A 66 24.59 -5.10 -4.86
CA ALA A 66 24.27 -6.52 -4.70
C ALA A 66 24.58 -7.38 -5.93
N GLY A 67 24.75 -6.75 -7.08
CA GLY A 67 24.98 -7.40 -8.37
C GLY A 67 23.74 -8.09 -8.93
N GLY A 68 23.76 -8.39 -10.23
CA GLY A 68 22.64 -8.99 -10.94
C GLY A 68 22.21 -10.37 -10.39
N LYS A 69 23.15 -11.16 -9.87
CA LYS A 69 22.85 -12.48 -9.30
C LYS A 69 21.93 -12.42 -8.08
N THR A 70 22.09 -11.40 -7.22
CA THR A 70 21.24 -11.23 -6.04
C THR A 70 19.85 -10.70 -6.40
N LEU A 71 19.77 -9.84 -7.41
CA LEU A 71 18.49 -9.40 -7.98
C LEU A 71 17.73 -10.56 -8.63
N ALA A 72 18.42 -11.39 -9.40
CA ALA A 72 17.85 -12.61 -9.99
C ALA A 72 17.39 -13.63 -8.93
N ASP A 73 18.11 -13.73 -7.77
CA ASP A 73 17.67 -14.58 -6.65
C ASP A 73 16.32 -14.14 -6.10
N ALA A 74 15.97 -12.86 -6.15
CA ALA A 74 14.67 -12.35 -5.69
C ALA A 74 13.49 -12.98 -6.44
N VAL A 75 13.69 -13.29 -7.73
CA VAL A 75 12.67 -13.87 -8.63
C VAL A 75 12.94 -15.35 -8.93
N SER A 76 13.73 -16.04 -8.10
CA SER A 76 13.94 -17.49 -8.27
C SER A 76 12.68 -18.28 -7.90
N LEU A 77 12.51 -19.47 -8.46
CA LEU A 77 11.30 -20.29 -8.41
C LEU A 77 10.77 -20.57 -6.99
N ASP A 78 11.66 -20.59 -6.00
CA ASP A 78 11.34 -20.84 -4.59
C ASP A 78 11.00 -19.58 -3.78
N LYS A 79 10.91 -18.42 -4.44
CA LYS A 79 10.65 -17.11 -3.83
C LYS A 79 9.29 -16.54 -4.25
N PRO A 80 8.69 -15.69 -3.39
CA PRO A 80 7.47 -14.98 -3.78
C PRO A 80 7.64 -14.14 -5.04
N GLY A 81 8.80 -13.51 -5.22
CA GLY A 81 9.09 -12.67 -6.38
C GLY A 81 9.01 -13.39 -7.73
N PHE A 82 9.17 -14.72 -7.78
CA PHE A 82 8.93 -15.49 -9.00
C PHE A 82 7.47 -15.35 -9.46
N TRP A 83 6.53 -15.51 -8.54
CA TRP A 83 5.11 -15.41 -8.84
C TRP A 83 4.68 -13.98 -9.16
N LEU A 84 5.31 -12.98 -8.53
CA LEU A 84 5.13 -11.58 -8.89
C LEU A 84 5.63 -11.29 -10.31
N LEU A 85 6.79 -11.84 -10.69
CA LEU A 85 7.31 -11.73 -12.05
C LEU A 85 6.38 -12.42 -13.07
N CYS A 86 5.87 -13.61 -12.76
CA CYS A 86 4.89 -14.29 -13.62
C CYS A 86 3.62 -13.45 -13.80
N THR A 87 3.12 -12.83 -12.72
CA THR A 87 1.97 -11.91 -12.79
C THR A 87 2.27 -10.71 -13.68
N CYS A 88 3.45 -10.11 -13.53
CA CYS A 88 3.88 -8.97 -14.34
C CYS A 88 4.02 -9.34 -15.82
N LEU A 89 4.68 -10.45 -16.13
CA LEU A 89 4.83 -10.91 -17.52
C LEU A 89 3.47 -11.18 -18.18
N TRP A 90 2.58 -11.90 -17.47
CA TRP A 90 1.21 -12.13 -17.96
C TRP A 90 0.44 -10.82 -18.12
N GLY A 91 0.53 -9.92 -17.16
CA GLY A 91 -0.13 -8.61 -17.17
C GLY A 91 0.32 -7.74 -18.35
N VAL A 92 1.63 -7.63 -18.59
CA VAL A 92 2.19 -6.82 -19.69
C VAL A 92 1.84 -7.41 -21.06
N VAL A 93 1.97 -8.72 -21.21
CA VAL A 93 1.57 -9.41 -22.46
C VAL A 93 0.06 -9.27 -22.68
N GLY A 94 -0.74 -9.50 -21.63
CA GLY A 94 -2.19 -9.35 -21.67
C GLY A 94 -2.65 -7.92 -21.98
N ALA A 95 -1.96 -6.90 -21.44
CA ALA A 95 -2.25 -5.48 -21.73
C ALA A 95 -2.10 -5.13 -23.23
N ILE A 96 -1.18 -5.80 -23.91
CA ILE A 96 -0.93 -5.58 -25.34
C ILE A 96 -1.88 -6.41 -26.20
N LEU A 97 -2.05 -7.69 -25.88
CA LEU A 97 -2.74 -8.66 -26.74
C LEU A 97 -4.25 -8.68 -26.51
N LEU A 98 -4.72 -8.78 -25.25
CA LEU A 98 -6.13 -9.06 -24.96
C LEU A 98 -7.10 -7.98 -25.47
N PRO A 99 -6.84 -6.65 -25.27
CA PRO A 99 -7.75 -5.63 -25.80
C PRO A 99 -7.85 -5.61 -27.34
N ARG A 100 -6.86 -6.18 -28.03
CA ARG A 100 -6.84 -6.29 -29.50
C ARG A 100 -7.53 -7.56 -30.00
N LEU A 101 -7.25 -8.69 -29.33
CA LEU A 101 -7.85 -9.98 -29.70
C LEU A 101 -9.35 -10.02 -29.36
N LEU A 102 -9.75 -9.37 -28.28
CA LEU A 102 -11.13 -9.32 -27.78
C LEU A 102 -11.79 -7.97 -28.07
N LEU A 103 -11.37 -7.29 -29.14
CA LEU A 103 -11.87 -5.96 -29.51
C LEU A 103 -13.41 -5.98 -29.63
N GLY A 104 -14.08 -5.11 -28.85
CA GLY A 104 -15.54 -4.95 -28.90
C GLY A 104 -16.35 -6.11 -28.30
N SER A 105 -15.72 -7.17 -27.79
CA SER A 105 -16.41 -8.37 -27.26
C SER A 105 -17.23 -8.09 -25.99
N THR A 106 -16.87 -7.06 -25.24
CA THR A 106 -17.53 -6.66 -24.00
C THR A 106 -17.46 -5.15 -23.82
N LEU A 107 -18.33 -4.59 -22.96
CA LEU A 107 -18.29 -3.19 -22.58
C LEU A 107 -17.39 -3.02 -21.33
N VAL A 108 -16.63 -1.94 -21.28
CA VAL A 108 -15.68 -1.64 -20.18
C VAL A 108 -15.80 -0.22 -19.67
N TYR A 109 -15.47 0.02 -18.41
CA TYR A 109 -15.15 1.35 -17.87
C TYR A 109 -13.64 1.57 -18.00
N PRO A 110 -13.14 2.26 -19.03
CA PRO A 110 -11.73 2.31 -19.32
C PRO A 110 -10.93 3.10 -18.28
N VAL A 111 -9.67 2.72 -18.08
CA VAL A 111 -8.68 3.52 -17.38
C VAL A 111 -8.11 4.53 -18.38
N ASP A 112 -8.88 5.59 -18.65
CA ASP A 112 -8.46 6.64 -19.57
C ASP A 112 -8.38 7.96 -18.81
N ARG A 113 -7.24 8.64 -18.93
CA ARG A 113 -6.99 9.94 -18.31
C ARG A 113 -7.45 11.12 -19.18
N SER A 114 -7.81 10.86 -20.43
CA SER A 114 -8.23 11.89 -21.37
C SER A 114 -9.69 12.32 -21.24
N SER A 115 -10.53 11.51 -20.59
CA SER A 115 -11.95 11.77 -20.38
C SER A 115 -12.25 12.05 -18.91
N GLN A 116 -12.91 13.18 -18.63
CA GLN A 116 -13.40 13.52 -17.29
C GLN A 116 -14.56 12.62 -16.84
N GLU A 117 -15.27 12.00 -17.79
CA GLU A 117 -16.41 11.12 -17.52
C GLU A 117 -16.04 9.65 -17.73
N VAL A 118 -16.39 8.82 -16.75
CA VAL A 118 -16.19 7.38 -16.80
C VAL A 118 -17.42 6.72 -17.44
N LEU A 119 -17.42 6.65 -18.77
CA LEU A 119 -18.51 6.07 -19.56
C LEU A 119 -18.18 4.66 -20.00
N LEU A 120 -19.21 3.80 -20.07
CA LEU A 120 -19.13 2.46 -20.68
C LEU A 120 -18.80 2.58 -22.17
N ARG A 121 -17.75 1.88 -22.61
CA ARG A 121 -17.29 1.84 -24.00
C ARG A 121 -16.96 0.39 -24.40
N PRO A 122 -17.05 0.02 -25.70
CA PRO A 122 -16.54 -1.26 -26.17
C PRO A 122 -15.06 -1.43 -25.83
N LEU A 123 -14.67 -2.65 -25.48
CA LEU A 123 -13.27 -2.99 -25.17
C LEU A 123 -12.37 -2.62 -26.36
N ALA A 124 -11.37 -1.82 -26.10
CA ALA A 124 -10.34 -1.38 -27.03
C ALA A 124 -9.04 -1.06 -26.29
N PRO A 125 -7.87 -1.01 -26.99
CA PRO A 125 -6.63 -0.53 -26.38
C PRO A 125 -6.77 0.91 -25.88
N VAL A 126 -6.32 1.15 -24.64
CA VAL A 126 -6.36 2.46 -23.97
C VAL A 126 -5.00 2.84 -23.39
N SER A 127 -4.80 4.12 -23.06
CA SER A 127 -3.57 4.63 -22.42
C SER A 127 -3.28 3.94 -21.09
N GLY A 128 -4.32 3.48 -20.39
CA GLY A 128 -4.23 2.69 -19.16
C GLY A 128 -3.43 1.40 -19.32
N ASN A 129 -3.49 0.74 -20.47
CA ASN A 129 -2.73 -0.49 -20.72
C ASN A 129 -1.21 -0.25 -20.59
N LEU A 130 -0.71 0.87 -21.15
CA LEU A 130 0.70 1.22 -21.06
C LEU A 130 1.07 1.65 -19.65
N SER A 131 0.31 2.57 -19.04
CA SER A 131 0.64 3.09 -17.72
C SER A 131 0.61 2.02 -16.63
N GLN A 132 -0.39 1.12 -16.62
CA GLN A 132 -0.46 0.03 -15.66
C GLN A 132 0.61 -1.03 -15.90
N SER A 133 1.05 -1.24 -17.14
CA SER A 133 2.19 -2.10 -17.45
C SER A 133 3.49 -1.55 -16.88
N VAL A 134 3.73 -0.23 -17.03
CA VAL A 134 4.91 0.44 -16.44
C VAL A 134 4.89 0.33 -14.92
N TYR A 135 3.73 0.53 -14.27
CA TYR A 135 3.60 0.39 -12.82
C TYR A 135 3.86 -1.05 -12.38
N CYS A 136 3.30 -2.04 -13.05
CA CYS A 136 3.53 -3.44 -12.72
C CYS A 136 5.01 -3.86 -12.83
N VAL A 137 5.74 -3.37 -13.84
CA VAL A 137 7.19 -3.55 -13.95
C VAL A 137 7.93 -2.83 -12.82
N SER A 138 7.51 -1.61 -12.49
CA SER A 138 8.05 -0.83 -11.38
C SER A 138 7.92 -1.57 -10.04
N ASP A 139 6.80 -2.22 -9.80
CA ASP A 139 6.52 -3.02 -8.60
C ASP A 139 7.50 -4.19 -8.45
N VAL A 140 7.77 -4.90 -9.53
CA VAL A 140 8.78 -5.98 -9.56
C VAL A 140 10.17 -5.41 -9.24
N ILE A 141 10.52 -4.24 -9.79
CA ILE A 141 11.80 -3.59 -9.54
C ILE A 141 11.92 -3.15 -8.07
N VAL A 142 10.88 -2.53 -7.49
CA VAL A 142 10.83 -2.17 -6.06
C VAL A 142 11.04 -3.40 -5.19
N TYR A 143 10.32 -4.49 -5.48
CA TYR A 143 10.45 -5.76 -4.76
C TYR A 143 11.87 -6.31 -4.84
N CYS A 144 12.44 -6.46 -6.05
CA CYS A 144 13.77 -7.02 -6.26
C CYS A 144 14.88 -6.17 -5.62
N ALA A 145 14.82 -4.85 -5.77
CA ALA A 145 15.80 -3.93 -5.19
C ALA A 145 15.74 -3.96 -3.66
N THR A 146 14.55 -3.93 -3.07
CA THR A 146 14.37 -4.03 -1.62
C THR A 146 14.85 -5.38 -1.10
N TYR A 147 14.50 -6.48 -1.77
CA TYR A 147 14.98 -7.82 -1.45
C TYR A 147 16.50 -7.90 -1.45
N ALA A 148 17.16 -7.31 -2.46
CA ALA A 148 18.60 -7.28 -2.57
C ALA A 148 19.25 -6.52 -1.40
N PHE A 149 18.71 -5.37 -1.02
CA PHE A 149 19.18 -4.64 0.16
C PHE A 149 19.04 -5.42 1.46
N LEU A 150 17.93 -6.18 1.62
CA LEU A 150 17.65 -6.96 2.83
C LEU A 150 18.62 -8.12 3.06
N LYS A 151 19.46 -8.46 2.09
CA LYS A 151 20.57 -9.43 2.27
C LYS A 151 21.73 -8.87 3.09
N TYR A 152 21.80 -7.55 3.26
CA TYR A 152 22.86 -6.91 4.02
C TYR A 152 22.49 -6.76 5.51
N ARG A 153 23.49 -6.90 6.37
CA ARG A 153 23.33 -6.81 7.82
C ARG A 153 22.76 -5.46 8.23
N GLY A 154 21.76 -5.47 9.10
CA GLY A 154 21.16 -4.26 9.67
C GLY A 154 20.13 -3.56 8.79
N VAL A 155 19.92 -4.00 7.56
CA VAL A 155 18.96 -3.35 6.65
C VAL A 155 17.52 -3.47 7.13
N TYR A 156 17.13 -4.58 7.78
CA TYR A 156 15.81 -4.67 8.42
C TYR A 156 15.59 -3.56 9.46
N ARG A 157 16.63 -3.23 10.24
CA ARG A 157 16.59 -2.10 11.17
C ARG A 157 16.47 -0.75 10.45
N THR A 158 17.19 -0.59 9.33
CA THR A 158 17.10 0.62 8.48
C THR A 158 15.72 0.75 7.89
N LEU A 159 15.15 -0.35 7.36
CA LEU A 159 13.82 -0.37 6.79
C LEU A 159 12.75 0.01 7.82
N ALA A 160 12.78 -0.59 9.02
CA ALA A 160 11.87 -0.21 10.09
C ALA A 160 11.97 1.28 10.45
N SER A 161 13.20 1.82 10.49
CA SER A 161 13.42 3.24 10.77
C SER A 161 12.93 4.13 9.62
N ALA A 162 13.09 3.72 8.36
CA ALA A 162 12.59 4.44 7.20
C ALA A 162 11.04 4.50 7.21
N ILE A 163 10.38 3.38 7.54
CA ILE A 163 8.91 3.37 7.68
C ILE A 163 8.45 4.20 8.89
N PHE A 164 9.21 4.26 9.99
CA PHE A 164 8.90 5.19 11.09
C PHE A 164 9.01 6.65 10.67
N VAL A 165 10.03 7.01 9.87
CA VAL A 165 10.14 8.36 9.30
C VAL A 165 8.98 8.64 8.36
N LEU A 166 8.62 7.69 7.50
CA LEU A 166 7.47 7.81 6.61
C LEU A 166 6.17 8.04 7.40
N ALA A 167 5.90 7.22 8.43
CA ALA A 167 4.71 7.36 9.26
C ALA A 167 4.70 8.70 10.04
N PHE A 168 5.86 9.18 10.48
CA PHE A 168 5.99 10.48 11.14
C PHE A 168 5.68 11.64 10.17
N LEU A 169 6.20 11.59 8.95
CA LEU A 169 5.91 12.60 7.93
C LEU A 169 4.46 12.55 7.46
N ASP A 170 3.86 11.37 7.40
CA ASP A 170 2.43 11.17 7.11
C ASP A 170 1.55 11.82 8.20
N VAL A 171 1.93 11.65 9.48
CA VAL A 171 1.27 12.34 10.60
C VAL A 171 1.40 13.86 10.47
N ILE A 172 2.58 14.38 10.14
CA ILE A 172 2.77 15.83 9.93
C ILE A 172 1.88 16.30 8.77
N ALA A 173 1.86 15.60 7.65
CA ALA A 173 1.05 15.96 6.49
C ALA A 173 -0.45 15.99 6.83
N GLY A 174 -0.96 15.00 7.56
CA GLY A 174 -2.36 14.99 8.01
C GLY A 174 -2.68 16.12 9.00
N CYS A 175 -1.78 16.42 9.92
CA CYS A 175 -1.96 17.55 10.85
C CYS A 175 -1.92 18.90 10.12
N LEU A 176 -1.00 19.08 9.17
CA LEU A 176 -0.92 20.31 8.37
C LEU A 176 -2.16 20.51 7.52
N ASP A 177 -2.69 19.43 6.92
CA ASP A 177 -3.92 19.47 6.13
C ASP A 177 -5.09 19.97 6.98
N ILE A 178 -5.26 19.48 8.21
CA ILE A 178 -6.27 19.97 9.17
C ILE A 178 -6.07 21.45 9.49
N VAL A 179 -4.84 21.85 9.84
CA VAL A 179 -4.52 23.23 10.26
C VAL A 179 -4.76 24.20 9.11
N PHE A 180 -4.29 23.89 7.90
CA PHE A 180 -4.44 24.78 6.76
C PHE A 180 -5.90 24.89 6.33
N HIS A 181 -6.63 23.79 6.34
CA HIS A 181 -8.05 23.82 6.01
C HIS A 181 -8.84 24.66 7.03
N THR A 182 -8.62 24.47 8.35
CA THR A 182 -9.30 25.26 9.39
C THR A 182 -8.91 26.74 9.36
N ALA A 183 -7.71 27.07 8.88
CA ALA A 183 -7.26 28.45 8.68
C ALA A 183 -7.75 29.07 7.36
N GLY A 184 -8.44 28.32 6.49
CA GLY A 184 -8.85 28.76 5.17
C GLY A 184 -7.68 28.99 4.19
N ILE A 185 -6.54 28.34 4.41
CA ILE A 185 -5.32 28.48 3.59
C ILE A 185 -5.15 27.25 2.72
N ASP A 186 -5.12 27.41 1.40
CA ASP A 186 -4.85 26.33 0.46
C ASP A 186 -3.34 26.14 0.25
N ALA A 187 -2.60 25.76 1.32
CA ALA A 187 -1.17 25.50 1.22
C ALA A 187 -0.84 24.09 0.69
N MET A 188 -1.79 23.16 0.76
CA MET A 188 -1.57 21.80 0.29
C MET A 188 -1.55 21.69 -1.24
N SER A 189 -2.14 22.64 -1.96
CA SER A 189 -2.07 22.74 -3.45
C SER A 189 -0.64 22.87 -3.97
N VAL A 190 0.28 23.44 -3.17
CA VAL A 190 1.71 23.50 -3.53
C VAL A 190 2.29 22.09 -3.69
N ILE A 191 1.85 21.12 -2.87
CA ILE A 191 2.33 19.72 -2.90
C ILE A 191 1.51 18.88 -3.88
N LYS A 192 0.20 19.13 -3.99
CA LYS A 192 -0.74 18.40 -4.84
C LYS A 192 -0.74 18.95 -6.26
N THR A 193 0.33 18.72 -7.00
CA THR A 193 0.55 19.28 -8.33
C THR A 193 0.19 18.32 -9.47
N ALA A 194 -0.19 17.06 -9.16
CA ALA A 194 -0.61 16.10 -10.17
C ALA A 194 -2.00 16.44 -10.71
N GLN A 195 -2.20 16.26 -12.03
CA GLN A 195 -3.47 16.53 -12.72
C GLN A 195 -4.54 15.45 -12.43
N PHE A 196 -4.72 15.09 -11.17
CA PHE A 196 -5.83 14.22 -10.76
C PHE A 196 -6.99 15.08 -10.29
N ALA A 197 -8.22 14.55 -10.39
CA ALA A 197 -9.36 15.18 -9.77
C ALA A 197 -9.07 15.37 -8.26
N ASP A 198 -9.03 16.60 -7.81
CA ASP A 198 -8.78 16.94 -6.42
C ASP A 198 -10.13 17.10 -5.72
N LEU A 199 -10.48 16.12 -4.89
CA LEU A 199 -11.66 16.14 -4.03
C LEU A 199 -11.32 16.71 -2.63
N THR A 200 -10.34 17.61 -2.57
CA THR A 200 -9.99 18.32 -1.33
C THR A 200 -11.07 19.37 -1.02
N GLY A 201 -11.33 19.55 0.28
CA GLY A 201 -12.33 20.50 0.73
C GLY A 201 -13.75 19.94 0.88
N GLU A 202 -13.97 18.64 0.65
CA GLU A 202 -15.24 18.01 1.00
C GLU A 202 -15.41 17.99 2.53
N GLU A 203 -16.52 18.51 3.01
CA GLU A 203 -16.96 18.35 4.40
C GLU A 203 -17.96 17.22 4.51
N MET A 204 -17.89 16.46 5.59
CA MET A 204 -18.84 15.43 5.93
C MET A 204 -19.30 15.60 7.37
N GLY A 205 -20.58 15.94 7.55
CA GLY A 205 -21.13 16.19 8.88
C GLY A 205 -20.48 17.38 9.61
N GLY A 206 -20.00 18.41 8.89
CA GLY A 206 -19.29 19.57 9.45
C GLY A 206 -17.84 19.28 9.89
N LEU A 207 -17.31 18.10 9.58
CA LEU A 207 -15.91 17.75 9.83
C LEU A 207 -15.12 17.77 8.52
N VAL A 208 -13.91 18.33 8.61
CA VAL A 208 -12.94 18.38 7.52
C VAL A 208 -12.45 16.98 7.20
N ARG A 209 -12.43 16.61 5.92
CA ARG A 209 -11.91 15.33 5.45
C ARG A 209 -10.41 15.43 5.19
N ILE A 210 -9.61 14.67 5.95
CA ILE A 210 -8.15 14.66 5.85
C ILE A 210 -7.73 13.94 4.56
N SER A 211 -7.00 14.61 3.71
CA SER A 211 -6.41 14.07 2.47
C SER A 211 -4.87 14.09 2.47
N GLY A 212 -4.24 14.85 3.37
CA GLY A 212 -2.78 14.94 3.48
C GLY A 212 -2.13 15.33 2.15
N THR A 213 -1.16 14.55 1.70
CA THR A 213 -0.48 14.74 0.40
C THR A 213 -1.16 14.00 -0.76
N PHE A 214 -2.35 13.45 -0.56
CA PHE A 214 -3.10 12.66 -1.55
C PHE A 214 -4.26 13.46 -2.14
N SER A 215 -4.79 13.00 -3.27
CA SER A 215 -5.89 13.65 -3.99
C SER A 215 -7.23 13.54 -3.28
N GLU A 216 -7.42 12.51 -2.46
CA GLU A 216 -8.67 12.26 -1.74
C GLU A 216 -8.43 11.57 -0.40
N THR A 217 -9.39 11.69 0.50
CA THR A 217 -9.35 11.10 1.86
C THR A 217 -9.26 9.58 1.84
N SER A 218 -9.85 8.92 0.84
CA SER A 218 -9.77 7.46 0.73
C SER A 218 -8.35 6.99 0.36
N ALA A 219 -7.64 7.75 -0.47
CA ALA A 219 -6.25 7.49 -0.82
C ALA A 219 -5.31 7.72 0.39
N TYR A 220 -5.51 8.83 1.13
CA TYR A 220 -4.81 9.07 2.40
C TYR A 220 -5.01 7.90 3.37
N SER A 221 -6.26 7.50 3.61
CA SER A 221 -6.59 6.38 4.51
C SER A 221 -5.97 5.06 4.03
N GLY A 222 -5.95 4.84 2.71
CA GLY A 222 -5.34 3.69 2.07
C GLY A 222 -3.83 3.59 2.29
N PHE A 223 -3.17 4.74 2.37
CA PHE A 223 -1.74 4.84 2.64
C PHE A 223 -1.42 4.77 4.14
N THR A 224 -2.18 5.48 4.97
CA THR A 224 -1.92 5.59 6.42
C THR A 224 -2.26 4.31 7.18
N LEU A 225 -3.31 3.55 6.79
CA LEU A 225 -3.70 2.32 7.49
C LEU A 225 -2.59 1.26 7.50
N PRO A 226 -1.90 0.93 6.40
CA PRO A 226 -0.75 0.03 6.42
C PRO A 226 0.39 0.50 7.34
N LEU A 227 0.65 1.80 7.41
CA LEU A 227 1.66 2.38 8.30
C LEU A 227 1.26 2.24 9.77
N PHE A 228 0.00 2.56 10.10
CA PHE A 228 -0.59 2.32 11.41
C PHE A 228 -0.40 0.86 11.83
N ILE A 229 -0.81 -0.07 10.98
CA ILE A 229 -0.78 -1.50 11.26
C ILE A 229 0.66 -2.03 11.41
N PHE A 230 1.58 -1.55 10.58
CA PHE A 230 3.00 -1.88 10.71
C PHE A 230 3.56 -1.43 12.06
N CYS A 231 3.31 -0.17 12.45
CA CYS A 231 3.73 0.39 13.73
C CYS A 231 3.09 -0.34 14.93
N LEU A 232 1.78 -0.64 14.85
CA LEU A 232 1.04 -1.39 15.87
C LEU A 232 1.65 -2.78 16.10
N ASN A 233 1.95 -3.51 15.03
CA ASN A 233 2.52 -4.85 15.15
C ASN A 233 3.96 -4.82 15.69
N LEU A 234 4.77 -3.81 15.34
CA LEU A 234 6.09 -3.62 15.95
C LEU A 234 5.98 -3.30 17.45
N TRP A 235 5.00 -2.49 17.85
CA TRP A 235 4.70 -2.23 19.26
C TRP A 235 4.26 -3.51 19.99
N LEU A 236 3.35 -4.27 19.40
CA LEU A 236 2.87 -5.55 19.97
C LEU A 236 4.03 -6.53 20.24
N VAL A 237 4.91 -6.73 19.27
CA VAL A 237 6.04 -7.65 19.44
C VAL A 237 7.15 -7.09 20.33
N GLY A 238 7.17 -5.79 20.60
CA GLY A 238 8.11 -5.14 21.52
C GLY A 238 9.31 -4.50 20.87
N TYR A 239 9.24 -4.21 19.58
CA TYR A 239 10.31 -3.55 18.87
C TYR A 239 10.17 -2.03 18.98
N ARG A 240 11.17 -1.35 19.60
CA ARG A 240 11.19 0.12 19.81
C ARG A 240 9.85 0.68 20.28
N THR A 241 9.30 0.12 21.34
CA THR A 241 7.92 0.30 21.81
C THR A 241 7.50 1.76 21.99
N LYS A 242 8.41 2.67 22.40
CA LYS A 242 8.09 4.10 22.55
C LYS A 242 7.77 4.73 21.20
N ILE A 243 8.62 4.50 20.20
CA ILE A 243 8.45 5.09 18.85
C ILE A 243 7.30 4.41 18.11
N SER A 244 7.29 3.07 18.07
CA SER A 244 6.24 2.33 17.35
C SER A 244 4.86 2.55 17.97
N GLY A 245 4.78 2.65 19.31
CA GLY A 245 3.52 2.95 20.00
C GLY A 245 3.04 4.37 19.75
N ALA A 246 3.93 5.38 19.83
CA ALA A 246 3.57 6.77 19.57
C ALA A 246 3.08 6.99 18.14
N LEU A 247 3.80 6.42 17.14
CA LEU A 247 3.40 6.50 15.73
C LEU A 247 2.10 5.75 15.46
N SER A 248 1.92 4.55 16.05
CA SER A 248 0.65 3.82 15.94
C SER A 248 -0.50 4.62 16.54
N LEU A 249 -0.32 5.26 17.69
CA LEU A 249 -1.37 6.09 18.28
C LEU A 249 -1.69 7.31 17.41
N ALA A 250 -0.68 8.04 16.95
CA ALA A 250 -0.87 9.25 16.13
C ALA A 250 -1.54 8.93 14.78
N THR A 251 -1.06 7.92 14.04
CA THR A 251 -1.68 7.50 12.78
C THR A 251 -3.08 6.93 12.99
N GLY A 252 -3.33 6.20 14.09
CA GLY A 252 -4.65 5.71 14.46
C GLY A 252 -5.65 6.83 14.75
N ILE A 253 -5.25 7.87 15.47
CA ILE A 253 -6.08 9.06 15.71
C ILE A 253 -6.42 9.75 14.39
N LEU A 254 -5.45 9.98 13.50
CA LEU A 254 -5.70 10.61 12.20
C LEU A 254 -6.64 9.78 11.31
N LEU A 255 -6.53 8.44 11.36
CA LEU A 255 -7.47 7.55 10.65
C LEU A 255 -8.90 7.69 11.19
N LEU A 256 -9.09 7.82 12.50
CA LEU A 256 -10.40 8.05 13.09
C LEU A 256 -10.94 9.44 12.73
N LEU A 257 -10.09 10.46 12.72
CA LEU A 257 -10.46 11.84 12.37
C LEU A 257 -10.63 12.05 10.86
N SER A 258 -10.16 11.12 10.01
CA SER A 258 -10.19 11.30 8.54
C SER A 258 -11.60 11.32 7.95
N THR A 259 -12.64 10.92 8.68
CA THR A 259 -14.03 10.79 8.20
C THR A 259 -14.16 9.94 6.94
N SER A 260 -13.26 8.97 6.78
CA SER A 260 -13.18 8.09 5.62
C SER A 260 -13.85 6.75 5.88
N GLY A 261 -14.87 6.40 5.11
CA GLY A 261 -15.47 5.06 5.17
C GLY A 261 -14.45 3.95 4.90
N THR A 262 -13.45 4.22 4.06
CA THR A 262 -12.34 3.30 3.79
C THR A 262 -11.48 3.05 5.05
N ALA A 263 -11.22 4.10 5.84
CA ALA A 263 -10.49 3.97 7.11
C ALA A 263 -11.28 3.10 8.11
N TYR A 264 -12.57 3.38 8.28
CA TYR A 264 -13.39 2.67 9.26
C TYR A 264 -13.59 1.19 8.89
N VAL A 265 -13.90 0.90 7.63
CA VAL A 265 -14.00 -0.48 7.13
C VAL A 265 -12.64 -1.18 7.27
N GLY A 266 -11.55 -0.49 6.94
CA GLY A 266 -10.18 -1.01 7.06
C GLY A 266 -9.80 -1.35 8.51
N LEU A 267 -10.09 -0.45 9.45
CA LEU A 267 -9.85 -0.67 10.90
C LEU A 267 -10.69 -1.82 11.45
N ALA A 268 -11.98 -1.88 11.08
CA ALA A 268 -12.89 -2.94 11.51
C ALA A 268 -12.44 -4.31 10.97
N ALA A 269 -12.16 -4.41 9.68
CA ALA A 269 -11.70 -5.64 9.05
C ALA A 269 -10.35 -6.10 9.61
N TYR A 270 -9.41 -5.15 9.82
CA TYR A 270 -8.13 -5.51 10.42
C TYR A 270 -8.25 -5.91 11.89
N SER A 271 -9.20 -5.36 12.65
CA SER A 271 -9.48 -5.81 14.01
C SER A 271 -9.84 -7.29 14.03
N GLY A 272 -10.62 -7.77 13.06
CA GLY A 272 -10.88 -9.20 12.87
C GLY A 272 -9.58 -9.99 12.59
N VAL A 273 -8.71 -9.51 11.71
CA VAL A 273 -7.41 -10.15 11.46
C VAL A 273 -6.56 -10.19 12.72
N LEU A 274 -6.58 -9.10 13.51
CA LEU A 274 -5.81 -9.02 14.75
C LEU A 274 -6.26 -10.06 15.78
N VAL A 275 -7.56 -10.39 15.84
CA VAL A 275 -8.08 -11.46 16.74
C VAL A 275 -7.35 -12.77 16.45
N PHE A 276 -7.20 -13.16 15.20
CA PHE A 276 -6.57 -14.42 14.79
C PHE A 276 -5.04 -14.35 14.70
N SER A 277 -4.45 -13.16 14.78
CA SER A 277 -2.99 -12.97 14.68
C SER A 277 -2.26 -13.62 15.86
N ARG A 278 -1.06 -14.15 15.61
CA ARG A 278 -0.24 -14.87 16.58
C ARG A 278 1.10 -14.18 16.85
N PRO A 279 1.13 -12.98 17.45
CA PRO A 279 2.38 -12.25 17.70
C PRO A 279 3.30 -12.98 18.69
N GLY A 280 2.77 -13.94 19.46
CA GLY A 280 3.52 -14.80 20.35
C GLY A 280 4.60 -15.66 19.66
N VAL A 281 4.47 -15.90 18.35
CA VAL A 281 5.52 -16.55 17.52
C VAL A 281 6.81 -15.74 17.50
N ILE A 282 6.72 -14.42 17.64
CA ILE A 282 7.88 -13.51 17.67
C ILE A 282 8.34 -13.27 19.10
N SER A 283 7.42 -12.99 20.02
CA SER A 283 7.72 -12.66 21.42
C SER A 283 6.57 -13.09 22.33
N ARG A 284 6.87 -13.83 23.44
CA ARG A 284 5.84 -14.21 24.43
C ARG A 284 5.16 -13.00 25.06
N ALA A 285 5.89 -11.91 25.31
CA ALA A 285 5.34 -10.69 25.86
C ALA A 285 4.30 -10.01 24.93
N ALA A 286 4.31 -10.33 23.63
CA ALA A 286 3.33 -9.83 22.69
C ALA A 286 1.91 -10.35 22.94
N ILE A 287 1.78 -11.54 23.51
CA ILE A 287 0.48 -12.10 23.90
C ILE A 287 -0.17 -11.20 24.96
N VAL A 288 0.59 -10.86 26.00
CA VAL A 288 0.10 -10.00 27.08
C VAL A 288 -0.23 -8.58 26.57
N ARG A 289 0.61 -8.03 25.69
CA ARG A 289 0.32 -6.71 25.08
C ARG A 289 -0.94 -6.74 24.23
N LYS A 290 -1.14 -7.79 23.45
CA LYS A 290 -2.36 -7.97 22.64
C LYS A 290 -3.59 -8.08 23.55
N GLN A 291 -3.54 -8.87 24.62
CA GLN A 291 -4.63 -8.97 25.60
C GLN A 291 -4.93 -7.61 26.26
N ARG A 292 -3.89 -6.89 26.72
CA ARG A 292 -4.05 -5.54 27.28
C ARG A 292 -4.65 -4.56 26.27
N LEU A 293 -4.24 -4.60 25.00
CA LEU A 293 -4.81 -3.76 23.94
C LEU A 293 -6.32 -3.98 23.83
N TRP A 294 -6.76 -5.26 23.81
CA TRP A 294 -8.18 -5.57 23.73
C TRP A 294 -8.97 -5.14 24.99
N VAL A 295 -8.43 -5.40 26.17
CA VAL A 295 -9.08 -5.00 27.42
C VAL A 295 -9.18 -3.49 27.53
N ILE A 296 -8.06 -2.78 27.35
CA ILE A 296 -8.04 -1.31 27.44
C ILE A 296 -8.92 -0.69 26.35
N GLY A 297 -8.85 -1.20 25.10
CA GLY A 297 -9.67 -0.73 23.99
C GLY A 297 -11.16 -0.95 24.24
N ALA A 298 -11.55 -2.11 24.74
CA ALA A 298 -12.93 -2.40 25.10
C ALA A 298 -13.45 -1.54 26.25
N CYS A 299 -12.65 -1.40 27.32
CA CYS A 299 -13.01 -0.52 28.45
C CYS A 299 -13.10 0.96 28.04
N ALA A 300 -12.13 1.45 27.28
CA ALA A 300 -12.14 2.84 26.79
C ALA A 300 -13.33 3.08 25.83
N GLY A 301 -13.57 2.15 24.91
CA GLY A 301 -14.71 2.23 23.99
C GLY A 301 -16.06 2.23 24.74
N LEU A 302 -16.20 1.35 25.74
CA LEU A 302 -17.41 1.31 26.58
C LEU A 302 -17.60 2.63 27.35
N LEU A 303 -16.52 3.17 27.95
CA LEU A 303 -16.59 4.43 28.67
C LEU A 303 -16.98 5.60 27.76
N VAL A 304 -16.41 5.67 26.55
CA VAL A 304 -16.77 6.70 25.56
C VAL A 304 -18.24 6.57 25.16
N VAL A 305 -18.71 5.36 24.84
CA VAL A 305 -20.11 5.10 24.47
C VAL A 305 -21.06 5.51 25.62
N LEU A 306 -20.75 5.09 26.85
CA LEU A 306 -21.55 5.47 28.02
C LEU A 306 -21.57 6.98 28.25
N TYR A 307 -20.41 7.65 28.13
CA TYR A 307 -20.29 9.08 28.27
C TYR A 307 -21.13 9.83 27.22
N VAL A 308 -21.05 9.42 25.96
CA VAL A 308 -21.81 10.01 24.86
C VAL A 308 -23.31 9.81 25.07
N ILE A 309 -23.75 8.60 25.42
CA ILE A 309 -25.18 8.30 25.62
C ILE A 309 -25.74 9.09 26.83
N LEU A 310 -24.99 9.17 27.93
CA LEU A 310 -25.48 9.76 29.17
C LEU A 310 -25.38 11.30 29.20
N PHE A 311 -24.34 11.88 28.61
CA PHE A 311 -24.04 13.31 28.75
C PHE A 311 -24.15 14.12 27.45
N LEU A 312 -24.17 13.46 26.28
CA LEU A 312 -24.17 14.12 24.97
C LEU A 312 -25.17 13.48 24.00
N PRO A 313 -26.48 13.45 24.31
CA PRO A 313 -27.47 12.79 23.45
C PRO A 313 -27.59 13.39 22.05
N SER A 314 -27.32 14.69 21.88
CA SER A 314 -27.23 15.33 20.56
C SER A 314 -26.04 14.81 19.75
N VAL A 315 -24.92 14.54 20.40
CA VAL A 315 -23.73 13.93 19.76
C VAL A 315 -23.99 12.44 19.44
N ALA A 316 -24.73 11.73 20.31
CA ALA A 316 -25.13 10.34 20.04
C ALA A 316 -25.96 10.26 18.76
N ASN A 317 -26.97 11.14 18.59
CA ASN A 317 -27.77 11.21 17.38
C ASN A 317 -26.92 11.59 16.15
N ALA A 318 -26.07 12.62 16.28
CA ALA A 318 -25.15 13.02 15.20
C ALA A 318 -24.18 11.92 14.81
N ILE A 319 -23.68 11.12 15.76
CA ILE A 319 -22.83 9.95 15.48
C ILE A 319 -23.64 8.87 14.75
N THR A 320 -24.89 8.61 15.17
CA THR A 320 -25.74 7.63 14.49
C THR A 320 -26.03 8.09 13.06
N ASP A 321 -26.44 9.33 12.86
CA ASP A 321 -26.69 9.92 11.54
C ASP A 321 -25.41 9.91 10.67
N PHE A 322 -24.25 10.16 11.27
CA PHE A 322 -22.97 10.08 10.59
C PHE A 322 -22.65 8.65 10.14
N PHE A 323 -22.81 7.65 11.00
CA PHE A 323 -22.61 6.25 10.62
C PHE A 323 -23.60 5.77 9.59
N ASP A 324 -24.87 6.17 9.70
CA ASP A 324 -25.88 5.91 8.69
C ASP A 324 -25.50 6.51 7.34
N THR A 325 -25.01 7.74 7.33
CA THR A 325 -24.58 8.42 6.10
C THR A 325 -23.23 7.88 5.58
N ALA A 326 -22.25 7.66 6.45
CA ALA A 326 -20.88 7.32 6.05
C ALA A 326 -20.69 5.83 5.73
N VAL A 327 -21.49 4.95 6.32
CA VAL A 327 -21.33 3.49 6.22
C VAL A 327 -22.56 2.82 5.60
N PHE A 328 -23.73 3.00 6.19
CA PHE A 328 -24.93 2.24 5.80
C PHE A 328 -25.65 2.81 4.58
N SER A 329 -25.81 4.13 4.47
CA SER A 329 -26.45 4.75 3.30
C SER A 329 -25.48 4.94 2.12
N LYS A 330 -24.18 4.72 2.34
CA LYS A 330 -23.14 4.88 1.29
C LYS A 330 -23.35 3.93 0.12
N ALA A 331 -23.90 2.74 0.36
CA ALA A 331 -24.27 1.80 -0.72
C ALA A 331 -25.36 2.37 -1.63
N GLY A 332 -26.29 3.16 -1.11
CA GLY A 332 -27.35 3.86 -1.86
C GLY A 332 -26.95 5.24 -2.39
N SER A 333 -25.78 5.76 -2.04
CA SER A 333 -25.28 7.03 -2.57
C SER A 333 -24.89 6.91 -4.05
N SER A 334 -24.92 8.02 -4.80
CA SER A 334 -24.51 8.03 -6.21
C SER A 334 -23.15 7.39 -6.43
N SER A 335 -22.15 7.73 -5.60
CA SER A 335 -20.81 7.14 -5.68
C SER A 335 -20.78 5.66 -5.28
N GLY A 336 -21.63 5.21 -4.37
CA GLY A 336 -21.76 3.80 -3.97
C GLY A 336 -22.35 2.95 -5.09
N VAL A 337 -23.45 3.42 -5.70
CA VAL A 337 -24.10 2.76 -6.85
C VAL A 337 -23.13 2.67 -8.04
N GLU A 338 -22.42 3.76 -8.33
CA GLU A 338 -21.41 3.80 -9.40
C GLU A 338 -20.29 2.77 -9.17
N ARG A 339 -19.74 2.69 -7.96
CA ARG A 339 -18.71 1.70 -7.58
C ARG A 339 -19.21 0.26 -7.67
N MET A 340 -20.45 0.00 -7.26
CA MET A 340 -21.06 -1.32 -7.43
C MET A 340 -21.25 -1.66 -8.92
N GLY A 341 -21.65 -0.68 -9.73
CA GLY A 341 -21.73 -0.83 -11.19
C GLY A 341 -20.39 -1.19 -11.82
N TRP A 342 -19.30 -0.50 -11.43
CA TRP A 342 -17.94 -0.84 -11.90
C TRP A 342 -17.53 -2.26 -11.52
N ASN A 343 -17.84 -2.70 -10.30
CA ASN A 343 -17.51 -4.05 -9.83
C ASN A 343 -18.34 -5.10 -10.55
N ALA A 344 -19.65 -4.87 -10.75
CA ALA A 344 -20.52 -5.77 -11.50
C ALA A 344 -20.04 -5.91 -12.95
N GLN A 345 -19.70 -4.79 -13.59
CA GLN A 345 -19.15 -4.81 -14.95
C GLN A 345 -17.83 -5.57 -15.02
N GLY A 346 -16.95 -5.43 -14.00
CA GLY A 346 -15.70 -6.20 -13.91
C GLY A 346 -15.93 -7.72 -13.90
N ILE A 347 -16.95 -8.18 -13.18
CA ILE A 347 -17.34 -9.61 -13.17
C ILE A 347 -17.87 -10.03 -14.55
N THR A 348 -18.72 -9.21 -15.17
CA THR A 348 -19.23 -9.45 -16.54
C THR A 348 -18.08 -9.56 -17.52
N ASN A 349 -17.11 -8.63 -17.47
CA ASN A 349 -15.93 -8.66 -18.35
C ASN A 349 -15.11 -9.94 -18.20
N PHE A 350 -14.96 -10.45 -16.98
CA PHE A 350 -14.29 -11.73 -16.75
C PHE A 350 -15.01 -12.90 -17.40
N LEU A 351 -16.35 -12.92 -17.32
CA LEU A 351 -17.17 -13.97 -17.91
C LEU A 351 -17.19 -13.88 -19.45
N ASP A 352 -17.39 -12.68 -20.01
CA ASP A 352 -17.43 -12.43 -21.46
C ASP A 352 -16.09 -12.79 -22.15
N THR A 353 -14.97 -12.71 -21.41
CA THR A 353 -13.64 -13.05 -21.89
C THR A 353 -13.24 -14.50 -21.56
N TYR A 354 -14.19 -15.35 -21.19
CA TYR A 354 -13.96 -16.75 -20.84
C TYR A 354 -12.89 -16.94 -19.76
N GLY A 355 -12.79 -16.01 -18.82
CA GLY A 355 -11.82 -16.04 -17.74
C GLY A 355 -10.40 -15.60 -18.11
N LEU A 356 -10.14 -15.13 -19.34
CA LEU A 356 -8.84 -14.59 -19.74
C LEU A 356 -8.57 -13.20 -19.17
N GLY A 357 -9.66 -12.43 -18.92
CA GLY A 357 -9.58 -11.02 -18.56
C GLY A 357 -9.47 -10.10 -19.78
N VAL A 358 -9.64 -8.80 -19.56
CA VAL A 358 -9.64 -7.80 -20.65
C VAL A 358 -8.26 -7.18 -20.91
N GLY A 359 -7.24 -7.61 -20.18
CA GLY A 359 -5.88 -7.04 -20.25
C GLY A 359 -5.62 -5.97 -19.19
N LEU A 360 -4.40 -5.98 -18.65
CA LEU A 360 -4.00 -5.05 -17.57
C LEU A 360 -4.21 -3.59 -17.99
N GLY A 361 -4.93 -2.84 -17.15
CA GLY A 361 -5.21 -1.42 -17.37
C GLY A 361 -6.33 -1.11 -18.36
N SER A 362 -7.08 -2.11 -18.86
CA SER A 362 -8.22 -1.88 -19.76
C SER A 362 -9.45 -1.38 -19.02
N ILE A 363 -9.64 -1.80 -17.75
CA ILE A 363 -10.82 -1.47 -16.96
C ILE A 363 -10.44 -1.02 -15.56
N ARG A 364 -11.24 -0.07 -15.05
CA ARG A 364 -11.26 0.28 -13.63
C ARG A 364 -12.44 -0.39 -12.93
N THR A 365 -12.24 -0.73 -11.68
CA THR A 365 -13.29 -1.22 -10.78
C THR A 365 -13.22 -0.45 -9.46
N SER A 366 -13.86 -0.92 -8.40
CA SER A 366 -13.72 -0.32 -7.06
C SER A 366 -13.28 -1.34 -6.00
N SER A 367 -12.76 -2.48 -6.44
CA SER A 367 -12.22 -3.52 -5.56
C SER A 367 -11.02 -4.17 -6.21
N PHE A 368 -9.89 -4.22 -5.49
CA PHE A 368 -8.65 -4.83 -5.98
C PHE A 368 -8.83 -6.29 -6.41
N LEU A 369 -9.66 -7.04 -5.70
CA LEU A 369 -9.95 -8.44 -6.08
C LEU A 369 -10.58 -8.52 -7.46
N ILE A 370 -11.50 -7.62 -7.77
CA ILE A 370 -12.17 -7.55 -9.07
C ILE A 370 -11.23 -6.95 -10.12
N VAL A 371 -10.36 -5.98 -9.74
CA VAL A 371 -9.30 -5.49 -10.64
C VAL A 371 -8.44 -6.64 -11.15
N VAL A 372 -7.93 -7.48 -10.24
CA VAL A 372 -7.09 -8.64 -10.61
C VAL A 372 -7.86 -9.62 -11.48
N LEU A 373 -9.09 -9.96 -11.08
CA LEU A 373 -9.94 -10.91 -11.80
C LEU A 373 -10.26 -10.42 -13.22
N ALA A 374 -10.74 -9.20 -13.37
CA ALA A 374 -11.22 -8.67 -14.64
C ALA A 374 -10.08 -8.30 -15.60
N ASN A 375 -8.97 -7.74 -15.09
CA ASN A 375 -7.85 -7.34 -15.95
C ASN A 375 -6.92 -8.53 -16.31
N LEU A 376 -6.64 -9.42 -15.35
CA LEU A 376 -5.61 -10.46 -15.50
C LEU A 376 -6.18 -11.88 -15.65
N GLY A 377 -7.48 -12.07 -15.45
CA GLY A 377 -8.13 -13.35 -15.56
C GLY A 377 -7.63 -14.41 -14.57
N VAL A 378 -7.95 -15.68 -14.84
CA VAL A 378 -7.58 -16.82 -13.97
C VAL A 378 -6.07 -16.93 -13.78
N VAL A 379 -5.29 -16.75 -14.86
CA VAL A 379 -3.83 -16.88 -14.80
C VAL A 379 -3.24 -15.85 -13.84
N GLY A 380 -3.67 -14.58 -13.96
CA GLY A 380 -3.21 -13.52 -13.08
C GLY A 380 -3.64 -13.74 -11.62
N VAL A 381 -4.88 -14.18 -11.40
CA VAL A 381 -5.40 -14.52 -10.05
C VAL A 381 -4.55 -15.62 -9.40
N VAL A 382 -4.22 -16.68 -10.14
CA VAL A 382 -3.39 -17.78 -9.63
C VAL A 382 -1.97 -17.29 -9.32
N CYS A 383 -1.31 -16.61 -10.25
CA CYS A 383 0.06 -16.13 -10.07
C CYS A 383 0.14 -15.13 -8.91
N TYR A 384 -0.77 -14.13 -8.87
CA TYR A 384 -0.79 -13.13 -7.79
C TYR A 384 -1.19 -13.74 -6.45
N GLY A 385 -2.14 -14.69 -6.45
CA GLY A 385 -2.51 -15.46 -5.26
C GLY A 385 -1.35 -16.27 -4.69
N MET A 386 -0.53 -16.90 -5.56
CA MET A 386 0.69 -17.60 -5.16
C MET A 386 1.75 -16.64 -4.61
N PHE A 387 1.89 -15.44 -5.21
CA PHE A 387 2.76 -14.39 -4.66
C PHE A 387 2.34 -13.99 -3.24
N LEU A 388 1.05 -13.72 -3.03
CA LEU A 388 0.50 -13.37 -1.72
C LEU A 388 0.63 -14.54 -0.73
N GLY A 389 0.23 -15.74 -1.14
CA GLY A 389 0.30 -16.94 -0.29
C GLY A 389 1.72 -17.24 0.18
N THR A 390 2.69 -17.20 -0.74
CA THR A 390 4.09 -17.45 -0.39
C THR A 390 4.70 -16.33 0.46
N SER A 391 4.28 -15.08 0.28
CA SER A 391 4.74 -13.94 1.10
C SER A 391 4.16 -13.97 2.52
N LEU A 392 2.88 -14.27 2.66
CA LEU A 392 2.16 -14.15 3.92
C LEU A 392 2.20 -15.42 4.78
N LEU A 393 2.13 -16.62 4.15
CA LEU A 393 1.94 -17.89 4.87
C LEU A 393 3.25 -18.62 5.17
N THR A 394 4.37 -18.29 4.52
CA THR A 394 5.65 -18.94 4.76
C THR A 394 6.10 -18.73 6.23
N PRO A 395 6.39 -19.77 7.01
CA PRO A 395 6.82 -19.61 8.38
C PRO A 395 8.07 -18.73 8.53
N ILE A 396 8.09 -17.83 9.53
CA ILE A 396 9.26 -17.00 9.85
C ILE A 396 10.27 -17.86 10.62
N PRO A 397 11.47 -18.12 10.06
CA PRO A 397 12.42 -19.00 10.71
C PRO A 397 12.97 -18.42 12.02
N THR A 398 13.08 -19.23 13.06
CA THR A 398 13.61 -18.82 14.38
C THR A 398 15.09 -18.53 14.39
N ALA A 399 15.83 -18.98 13.35
CA ALA A 399 17.26 -18.76 13.21
C ALA A 399 17.66 -17.29 12.93
N TYR A 400 16.69 -16.45 12.53
CA TYR A 400 16.93 -15.03 12.35
C TYR A 400 16.82 -14.25 13.66
N GLY A 401 17.51 -13.12 13.74
CA GLY A 401 17.47 -12.24 14.91
C GLY A 401 16.07 -11.68 15.18
N PHE A 402 15.89 -11.14 16.37
CA PHE A 402 14.60 -10.56 16.78
C PHE A 402 14.14 -9.43 15.86
N THR A 403 15.04 -8.54 15.44
CA THR A 403 14.72 -7.41 14.57
C THR A 403 14.16 -7.87 13.23
N GLU A 404 14.85 -8.81 12.57
CA GLU A 404 14.46 -9.36 11.28
C GLU A 404 13.08 -10.02 11.35
N ARG A 405 12.86 -10.81 12.37
CA ARG A 405 11.59 -11.52 12.61
C ARG A 405 10.44 -10.55 12.92
N ALA A 406 10.70 -9.53 13.75
CA ALA A 406 9.73 -8.52 14.13
C ALA A 406 9.30 -7.67 12.92
N VAL A 407 10.26 -7.20 12.12
CA VAL A 407 9.99 -6.38 10.93
C VAL A 407 9.30 -7.20 9.84
N CYS A 408 9.72 -8.46 9.62
CA CYS A 408 9.05 -9.37 8.69
C CYS A 408 7.58 -9.60 9.10
N TYR A 409 7.32 -9.85 10.39
CA TYR A 409 5.97 -10.01 10.92
C TYR A 409 5.12 -8.75 10.70
N ALA A 410 5.64 -7.58 11.06
CA ALA A 410 4.93 -6.32 10.89
C ALA A 410 4.70 -5.99 9.40
N ALA A 411 5.65 -6.28 8.52
CA ALA A 411 5.52 -6.09 7.07
C ALA A 411 4.39 -6.94 6.47
N ARG A 412 4.24 -8.21 6.91
CA ARG A 412 3.10 -9.06 6.50
C ARG A 412 1.76 -8.44 6.90
N HIS A 413 1.67 -7.91 8.09
CA HIS A 413 0.47 -7.24 8.55
C HIS A 413 0.22 -5.92 7.80
N GLY A 414 1.28 -5.19 7.42
CA GLY A 414 1.18 -4.05 6.50
C GLY A 414 0.62 -4.43 5.12
N MET A 415 1.10 -5.55 4.54
CA MET A 415 0.52 -6.08 3.29
C MET A 415 -0.97 -6.41 3.44
N ILE A 416 -1.35 -7.10 4.52
CA ILE A 416 -2.76 -7.45 4.77
C ILE A 416 -3.61 -6.18 4.88
N ALA A 417 -3.13 -5.15 5.57
CA ALA A 417 -3.82 -3.88 5.70
C ALA A 417 -4.01 -3.20 4.34
N THR A 418 -2.96 -3.17 3.49
CA THR A 418 -3.06 -2.63 2.13
C THR A 418 -4.11 -3.40 1.31
N LEU A 419 -4.12 -4.73 1.37
CA LEU A 419 -5.09 -5.55 0.64
C LEU A 419 -6.53 -5.33 1.11
N ILE A 420 -6.75 -5.17 2.42
CA ILE A 420 -8.07 -4.85 2.98
C ILE A 420 -8.59 -3.53 2.40
N VAL A 421 -7.79 -2.47 2.47
CA VAL A 421 -8.18 -1.16 1.95
C VAL A 421 -8.36 -1.20 0.43
N ALA A 422 -7.44 -1.81 -0.29
CA ALA A 422 -7.51 -1.94 -1.73
C ALA A 422 -8.75 -2.73 -2.18
N SER A 423 -9.16 -3.75 -1.42
CA SER A 423 -10.38 -4.49 -1.70
C SER A 423 -11.66 -3.65 -1.54
N ALA A 424 -11.59 -2.56 -0.76
CA ALA A 424 -12.71 -1.64 -0.54
C ALA A 424 -12.70 -0.43 -1.48
N SER A 425 -11.56 -0.03 -2.06
CA SER A 425 -11.46 1.25 -2.77
C SER A 425 -10.49 1.32 -3.95
N ALA A 426 -9.70 0.27 -4.23
CA ALA A 426 -8.74 0.35 -5.34
C ALA A 426 -9.41 0.27 -6.71
N GLY A 427 -9.16 1.26 -7.54
CA GLY A 427 -9.68 1.32 -8.90
C GLY A 427 -8.78 0.70 -9.96
N VAL A 428 -7.51 0.45 -9.65
CA VAL A 428 -6.46 -0.04 -10.57
C VAL A 428 -5.55 -1.06 -9.88
N PHE A 429 -4.67 -1.70 -10.65
CA PHE A 429 -3.78 -2.77 -10.14
C PHE A 429 -2.66 -2.26 -9.21
N GLU A 430 -2.31 -0.98 -9.27
CA GLU A 430 -1.23 -0.37 -8.48
C GLU A 430 -1.57 -0.33 -6.98
N LEU A 431 -0.71 -0.92 -6.13
CA LEU A 431 -0.83 -0.90 -4.67
C LEU A 431 0.19 0.03 -3.98
N GLY A 432 1.07 0.64 -4.75
CA GLY A 432 2.09 1.55 -4.27
C GLY A 432 3.37 0.89 -3.75
N ALA A 433 4.48 1.62 -3.83
CA ALA A 433 5.80 1.15 -3.44
C ALA A 433 5.87 0.57 -2.01
N PRO A 434 5.20 1.12 -0.97
CA PRO A 434 5.23 0.55 0.38
C PRO A 434 4.76 -0.90 0.44
N PHE A 435 3.75 -1.29 -0.36
CA PHE A 435 3.26 -2.66 -0.41
C PHE A 435 4.36 -3.63 -0.87
N TYR A 436 5.08 -3.30 -1.94
CA TYR A 436 6.14 -4.17 -2.48
C TYR A 436 7.41 -4.15 -1.64
N ILE A 437 7.67 -3.06 -0.92
CA ILE A 437 8.70 -3.01 0.14
C ILE A 437 8.34 -3.97 1.28
N PHE A 438 7.08 -3.97 1.75
CA PHE A 438 6.61 -4.91 2.75
C PHE A 438 6.66 -6.36 2.23
N ALA A 439 6.27 -6.59 0.99
CA ALA A 439 6.32 -7.92 0.38
C ALA A 439 7.75 -8.46 0.29
N ALA A 440 8.72 -7.62 -0.08
CA ALA A 440 10.13 -7.99 -0.08
C ALA A 440 10.63 -8.32 1.34
N ALA A 441 10.23 -7.52 2.36
CA ALA A 441 10.60 -7.79 3.75
C ALA A 441 9.95 -9.08 4.29
N ALA A 442 8.73 -9.38 3.85
CA ALA A 442 8.02 -10.62 4.19
C ALA A 442 8.64 -11.86 3.53
N GLY A 443 9.09 -11.74 2.28
CA GLY A 443 9.58 -12.84 1.46
C GLY A 443 11.09 -13.11 1.58
N ALA A 444 11.90 -12.16 2.09
CA ALA A 444 13.34 -12.32 2.15
C ALA A 444 13.83 -13.31 3.22
N LEU A 445 12.99 -13.62 4.25
CA LEU A 445 13.29 -14.60 5.30
C LEU A 445 12.73 -15.97 4.93
N SER A 446 13.41 -16.71 4.06
CA SER A 446 12.98 -18.05 3.64
C SER A 446 13.61 -19.16 4.49
N PRO A 447 12.86 -20.21 4.89
CA PRO A 447 13.40 -21.37 5.60
C PRO A 447 14.51 -22.12 4.83
N ARG A 448 14.43 -22.16 3.50
CA ARG A 448 15.43 -22.80 2.64
C ARG A 448 16.76 -22.07 2.63
N MET A 449 16.74 -20.73 2.76
CA MET A 449 17.96 -19.94 2.89
C MET A 449 18.74 -20.27 4.16
N THR A 450 18.04 -20.46 5.28
CA THR A 450 18.65 -20.84 6.55
C THR A 450 19.36 -22.20 6.42
N ARG A 451 18.73 -23.18 5.77
CA ARG A 451 19.36 -24.50 5.51
C ARG A 451 20.61 -24.40 4.61
N ARG A 452 20.55 -23.60 3.53
CA ARG A 452 21.72 -23.40 2.64
C ARG A 452 22.84 -22.59 3.31
N ALA A 453 22.51 -21.63 4.17
CA ALA A 453 23.50 -20.84 4.90
C ALA A 453 24.18 -21.66 6.00
N ILE A 454 23.44 -22.47 6.73
CA ILE A 454 23.97 -23.43 7.71
C ILE A 454 24.85 -24.46 7.01
N ALA A 455 24.41 -25.04 5.89
CA ALA A 455 25.20 -25.99 5.09
C ALA A 455 26.49 -25.40 4.52
N ARG A 456 26.57 -24.06 4.33
CA ARG A 456 27.76 -23.34 3.86
C ARG A 456 28.62 -22.74 4.97
N GLY A 457 28.33 -23.00 6.26
CA GLY A 457 29.08 -22.49 7.41
C GLY A 457 29.11 -20.96 7.57
N ARG A 458 28.32 -20.20 6.80
CA ARG A 458 28.40 -18.74 6.77
C ARG A 458 27.66 -18.00 7.89
N TRP A 459 26.83 -18.70 8.69
CA TRP A 459 25.96 -18.06 9.68
C TRP A 459 26.26 -18.40 11.13
N VAL A 460 27.19 -19.38 11.41
CA VAL A 460 27.43 -19.88 12.78
C VAL A 460 28.42 -19.02 13.56
N SER A 461 29.17 -18.10 12.93
CA SER A 461 30.24 -17.34 13.61
C SER A 461 29.85 -15.92 14.09
N GLN A 462 28.58 -15.54 14.11
CA GLN A 462 28.17 -14.15 14.46
C GLN A 462 27.16 -14.03 15.60
N GLY A 463 27.04 -15.03 16.44
CA GLY A 463 26.17 -15.03 17.63
C GLY A 463 26.92 -14.84 18.97
N GLY A 464 28.16 -14.33 18.96
CA GLY A 464 28.94 -14.14 20.16
C GLY A 464 29.81 -12.89 20.06
N SER A 465 29.32 -11.78 20.54
CA SER A 465 29.94 -10.69 21.30
C SER A 465 29.01 -9.47 21.29
#